data_b6de53aacf2ffb20a3033f9993fa3f5a
#
_entry.id   b6de53aacf2ffb20a3033f9993fa3f5a
#
_cell.length_a   1.000
_cell.length_b   1.000
_cell.length_c   1.000
_cell.angle_alpha   90.00
_cell.angle_beta   90.00
_cell.angle_gamma   90.00
#
_symmetry.space_group_name_H-M   'P 1'
#
loop_
_entity.id
_entity.type
_entity.pdbx_description
1 polymer ?
#
loop_
_entity_poly.entity_id
_entity_poly.type
_entity_poly.pdbx_seq_one_letter_code
_entity_poly.pdbx_strand_id
1 'polypeptide(L)'
;MEKVWILGGMRSYIGVKDRMYRNVPAEVLGAEVLRAVIRKYRLAGRDIDFILGGNAVGGGGNMTRLAALTAGIDREVPAVTLDLQCGSALEAVTQAAAKIEIGLAELVLAGGLESSSTQPLRMWNPNHPDYEKDKVWTVARFAPGQHGEQIMLEGAERTAISEHVTKEEQDFWVLESHHRAAKAAQEGLLSDIQVSVAGSCKDEGIRASMSQKLMDRLPYLLPGGYAINAANACLMHDGAAFVALCSEEYGKRHNLIPAAVLRFGTAVGGDPLMSPKTAVLAVEKLLKKTGLIYDQVDAFEVNEAFAVIDVLFDRAFPGMRERYNRFGGALAYGHPYGASGALLILHLLKSLESCGGHYGICAAAAAGGIGSAILLERR
;
A
#
# COMPACT_ATOMS: atom_id res chain seq x y z
N MET A 1 -21.46 -18.06 -2.04
CA MET A 1 -20.14 -17.70 -1.51
C MET A 1 -20.35 -16.99 -0.20
N GLU A 2 -19.54 -17.33 0.78
CA GLU A 2 -19.56 -16.71 2.11
C GLU A 2 -19.17 -15.23 2.00
N LYS A 3 -19.84 -14.36 2.79
CA LYS A 3 -19.47 -12.95 2.79
C LYS A 3 -18.25 -12.73 3.66
N VAL A 4 -17.28 -12.02 3.13
CA VAL A 4 -16.04 -11.69 3.83
C VAL A 4 -16.18 -10.32 4.49
N TRP A 5 -16.16 -10.30 5.81
CA TRP A 5 -16.17 -9.09 6.61
C TRP A 5 -14.75 -8.57 6.82
N ILE A 6 -14.57 -7.27 6.65
CA ILE A 6 -13.39 -6.55 7.12
C ILE A 6 -13.78 -5.86 8.43
N LEU A 7 -13.12 -6.25 9.51
CA LEU A 7 -13.35 -5.66 10.83
C LEU A 7 -12.68 -4.29 10.94
N GLY A 8 -11.63 -4.07 10.19
CA GLY A 8 -10.70 -2.95 10.22
C GLY A 8 -9.29 -3.44 10.52
N GLY A 9 -8.43 -2.55 11.02
CA GLY A 9 -7.04 -2.90 11.28
C GLY A 9 -6.26 -1.80 11.99
N MET A 10 -4.93 -1.94 11.94
CA MET A 10 -3.98 -0.97 12.50
C MET A 10 -2.81 -0.80 11.54
N ARG A 11 -2.15 0.37 11.61
CA ARG A 11 -0.88 0.64 10.94
C ARG A 11 0.13 1.28 11.89
N SER A 12 1.40 1.09 11.65
CA SER A 12 2.42 1.93 12.27
C SER A 12 2.33 3.36 11.75
N TYR A 13 2.96 4.30 12.43
CA TYR A 13 3.39 5.51 11.74
C TYR A 13 4.36 5.14 10.61
N ILE A 14 4.49 5.99 9.59
CA ILE A 14 5.33 5.74 8.43
C ILE A 14 6.62 6.55 8.59
N GLY A 15 7.75 5.84 8.59
CA GLY A 15 9.09 6.41 8.71
C GLY A 15 9.74 6.59 7.34
N VAL A 16 10.48 7.68 7.17
CA VAL A 16 11.37 7.86 6.02
C VAL A 16 12.59 6.97 6.21
N LYS A 17 13.06 6.34 5.15
CA LYS A 17 14.27 5.50 5.16
C LYS A 17 15.42 6.19 5.88
N ASP A 18 16.14 5.41 6.68
CA ASP A 18 17.31 5.82 7.48
C ASP A 18 17.03 6.90 8.57
N ARG A 19 15.72 7.06 8.94
CA ARG A 19 15.31 8.00 9.99
C ARG A 19 14.66 7.30 11.19
N MET A 20 13.36 7.55 11.43
CA MET A 20 12.62 7.09 12.61
C MET A 20 12.80 5.60 12.90
N TYR A 21 12.77 4.77 11.87
CA TYR A 21 12.88 3.31 12.00
C TYR A 21 14.22 2.73 11.49
N ARG A 22 15.28 3.55 11.39
CA ARG A 22 16.60 3.14 10.85
C ARG A 22 17.18 1.85 11.42
N ASN A 23 16.83 1.51 12.65
CA ASN A 23 17.30 0.32 13.37
C ASN A 23 16.16 -0.63 13.73
N VAL A 24 14.99 -0.47 13.13
CA VAL A 24 13.81 -1.31 13.42
C VAL A 24 13.55 -2.24 12.22
N PRO A 25 13.82 -3.55 12.38
CA PRO A 25 13.57 -4.52 11.33
C PRO A 25 12.09 -4.62 10.98
N ALA A 26 11.80 -5.04 9.75
CA ALA A 26 10.43 -5.14 9.24
C ALA A 26 9.55 -6.07 10.11
N GLU A 27 10.10 -7.20 10.58
CA GLU A 27 9.37 -8.14 11.43
C GLU A 27 8.97 -7.54 12.78
N VAL A 28 9.74 -6.59 13.32
CA VAL A 28 9.39 -5.87 14.55
C VAL A 28 8.25 -4.90 14.28
N LEU A 29 8.30 -4.15 13.17
CA LEU A 29 7.19 -3.28 12.74
C LEU A 29 5.90 -4.09 12.57
N GLY A 30 5.97 -5.21 11.83
CA GLY A 30 4.85 -6.11 11.61
C GLY A 30 4.30 -6.70 12.92
N ALA A 31 5.18 -7.12 13.83
CA ALA A 31 4.79 -7.71 15.10
C ALA A 31 3.99 -6.75 15.99
N GLU A 32 4.42 -5.49 16.09
CA GLU A 32 3.72 -4.49 16.90
C GLU A 32 2.33 -4.17 16.31
N VAL A 33 2.22 -4.08 14.98
CA VAL A 33 0.94 -3.87 14.32
C VAL A 33 0.02 -5.07 14.49
N LEU A 34 0.51 -6.31 14.32
CA LEU A 34 -0.28 -7.53 14.57
C LEU A 34 -0.82 -7.58 16.00
N ARG A 35 0.04 -7.30 17.01
CA ARG A 35 -0.39 -7.19 18.42
C ARG A 35 -1.50 -6.14 18.60
N ALA A 36 -1.36 -5.00 17.94
CA ALA A 36 -2.34 -3.92 18.03
C ALA A 36 -3.69 -4.32 17.41
N VAL A 37 -3.70 -5.00 16.26
CA VAL A 37 -4.92 -5.53 15.62
C VAL A 37 -5.61 -6.53 16.56
N ILE A 38 -4.87 -7.51 17.07
CA ILE A 38 -5.40 -8.53 17.98
C ILE A 38 -6.03 -7.88 19.23
N ARG A 39 -5.35 -6.91 19.83
CA ARG A 39 -5.87 -6.19 21.00
C ARG A 39 -7.12 -5.37 20.68
N LYS A 40 -7.09 -4.60 19.57
CA LYS A 40 -8.19 -3.69 19.19
C LYS A 40 -9.49 -4.45 18.96
N TYR A 41 -9.42 -5.58 18.28
CA TYR A 41 -10.60 -6.38 17.94
C TYR A 41 -10.85 -7.54 18.93
N ARG A 42 -10.05 -7.64 20.00
CA ARG A 42 -10.15 -8.69 21.05
C ARG A 42 -10.15 -10.08 20.46
N LEU A 43 -9.33 -10.32 19.44
CA LEU A 43 -9.24 -11.61 18.77
C LEU A 43 -8.53 -12.62 19.67
N ALA A 44 -9.03 -13.85 19.74
CA ALA A 44 -8.29 -14.92 20.38
C ALA A 44 -7.20 -15.42 19.42
N GLY A 45 -5.95 -15.44 19.85
CA GLY A 45 -4.83 -15.84 19.00
C GLY A 45 -5.00 -17.24 18.38
N ARG A 46 -5.59 -18.17 19.12
CA ARG A 46 -5.91 -19.53 18.65
C ARG A 46 -7.00 -19.62 17.58
N ASP A 47 -7.81 -18.57 17.42
CA ASP A 47 -8.88 -18.53 16.42
C ASP A 47 -8.39 -18.00 15.07
N ILE A 48 -7.14 -17.52 15.00
CA ILE A 48 -6.54 -17.03 13.76
C ILE A 48 -6.12 -18.23 12.91
N ASP A 49 -6.74 -18.43 11.76
CA ASP A 49 -6.44 -19.54 10.87
C ASP A 49 -5.21 -19.28 9.99
N PHE A 50 -5.01 -18.04 9.56
CA PHE A 50 -3.90 -17.64 8.69
C PHE A 50 -3.46 -16.20 8.90
N ILE A 51 -2.18 -15.93 8.57
CA ILE A 51 -1.65 -14.58 8.42
C ILE A 51 -1.00 -14.46 7.05
N LEU A 52 -1.45 -13.51 6.23
CA LEU A 52 -0.86 -13.20 4.92
C LEU A 52 -0.29 -11.79 4.93
N GLY A 53 0.98 -11.66 4.57
CA GLY A 53 1.63 -10.34 4.56
C GLY A 53 2.48 -10.10 3.35
N GLY A 54 2.40 -8.88 2.82
CA GLY A 54 3.28 -8.37 1.76
C GLY A 54 4.65 -7.97 2.32
N ASN A 55 5.70 -8.29 1.58
CA ASN A 55 7.04 -7.78 1.82
C ASN A 55 7.86 -7.86 0.52
N ALA A 56 8.36 -6.73 0.04
CA ALA A 56 9.01 -6.62 -1.26
C ALA A 56 10.54 -6.54 -1.18
N VAL A 57 11.10 -5.84 -0.18
CA VAL A 57 12.54 -5.60 -0.09
C VAL A 57 13.23 -6.33 1.07
N GLY A 58 12.49 -7.15 1.80
CA GLY A 58 13.01 -7.88 2.96
C GLY A 58 14.08 -8.92 2.64
N GLY A 59 14.62 -9.53 3.69
CA GLY A 59 15.73 -10.48 3.66
C GLY A 59 15.43 -11.83 2.99
N GLY A 60 14.20 -12.04 2.51
CA GLY A 60 13.74 -13.36 2.04
C GLY A 60 13.27 -14.23 3.22
N GLY A 61 13.04 -15.52 2.95
CA GLY A 61 12.35 -16.37 3.89
C GLY A 61 10.89 -15.96 4.02
N ASN A 62 10.28 -16.27 5.14
CA ASN A 62 8.89 -15.94 5.40
C ASN A 62 8.80 -14.82 6.46
N MET A 63 8.99 -13.56 6.02
CA MET A 63 9.01 -12.39 6.88
C MET A 63 7.72 -12.22 7.68
N THR A 64 6.56 -12.56 7.10
CA THR A 64 5.27 -12.54 7.79
C THR A 64 5.23 -13.57 8.92
N ARG A 65 5.79 -14.77 8.70
CA ARG A 65 5.89 -15.79 9.75
C ARG A 65 6.81 -15.32 10.88
N LEU A 66 7.94 -14.73 10.53
CA LEU A 66 8.87 -14.16 11.51
C LEU A 66 8.19 -13.07 12.35
N ALA A 67 7.44 -12.17 11.72
CA ALA A 67 6.67 -11.13 12.42
C ALA A 67 5.60 -11.73 13.34
N ALA A 68 4.86 -12.76 12.88
CA ALA A 68 3.86 -13.45 13.69
C ALA A 68 4.45 -14.08 14.95
N LEU A 69 5.59 -14.78 14.82
CA LEU A 69 6.30 -15.38 15.96
C LEU A 69 6.86 -14.29 16.89
N THR A 70 7.42 -13.21 16.34
CA THR A 70 7.89 -12.05 17.10
C THR A 70 6.74 -11.37 17.86
N ALA A 71 5.53 -11.36 17.28
CA ALA A 71 4.31 -10.89 17.93
C ALA A 71 3.86 -11.78 19.10
N GLY A 72 4.38 -12.99 19.22
CA GLY A 72 3.93 -13.98 20.20
C GLY A 72 2.61 -14.67 19.81
N ILE A 73 2.26 -14.62 18.52
CA ILE A 73 1.11 -15.37 17.98
C ILE A 73 1.44 -16.86 18.03
N ASP A 74 0.42 -17.67 18.29
CA ASP A 74 0.57 -19.10 18.45
C ASP A 74 1.34 -19.72 17.27
N ARG A 75 2.31 -20.57 17.58
CA ARG A 75 3.14 -21.24 16.58
C ARG A 75 2.37 -22.17 15.64
N GLU A 76 1.16 -22.55 16.00
CA GLU A 76 0.27 -23.35 15.17
C GLU A 76 -0.40 -22.52 14.07
N VAL A 77 -0.46 -21.19 14.19
CA VAL A 77 -1.02 -20.31 13.18
C VAL A 77 -0.05 -20.18 12.00
N PRO A 78 -0.39 -20.68 10.81
CA PRO A 78 0.46 -20.55 9.63
C PRO A 78 0.48 -19.11 9.12
N ALA A 79 1.61 -18.72 8.51
CA ALA A 79 1.75 -17.43 7.89
C ALA A 79 2.46 -17.54 6.53
N VAL A 80 2.15 -16.65 5.60
CA VAL A 80 2.71 -16.60 4.24
C VAL A 80 3.13 -15.18 3.90
N THR A 81 4.30 -15.05 3.29
CA THR A 81 4.76 -13.79 2.72
C THR A 81 4.52 -13.79 1.21
N LEU A 82 3.94 -12.70 0.72
CA LEU A 82 3.65 -12.47 -0.69
C LEU A 82 4.51 -11.32 -1.21
N ASP A 83 4.98 -11.45 -2.44
CA ASP A 83 5.62 -10.38 -3.19
C ASP A 83 4.88 -10.15 -4.52
N LEU A 84 4.13 -9.08 -4.59
CA LEU A 84 3.58 -8.45 -5.77
C LEU A 84 4.02 -6.99 -5.80
N GLN A 85 5.22 -6.72 -5.29
CA GLN A 85 5.77 -5.39 -5.12
C GLN A 85 4.78 -4.47 -4.36
N CYS A 86 4.51 -3.27 -4.85
CA CYS A 86 3.57 -2.32 -4.23
C CYS A 86 2.13 -2.83 -4.08
N GLY A 87 1.74 -3.88 -4.83
CA GLY A 87 0.44 -4.54 -4.76
C GLY A 87 0.34 -5.65 -3.71
N SER A 88 1.45 -6.00 -3.03
CA SER A 88 1.54 -7.20 -2.16
C SER A 88 0.47 -7.28 -1.08
N ALA A 89 0.20 -6.19 -0.37
CA ALA A 89 -0.80 -6.21 0.70
C ALA A 89 -2.24 -6.28 0.17
N LEU A 90 -2.56 -5.66 -0.98
CA LEU A 90 -3.87 -5.84 -1.63
C LEU A 90 -4.06 -7.29 -2.06
N GLU A 91 -3.01 -7.92 -2.60
CA GLU A 91 -3.03 -9.34 -2.97
C GLU A 91 -3.17 -10.22 -1.73
N ALA A 92 -2.48 -9.92 -0.62
CA ALA A 92 -2.63 -10.64 0.64
C ALA A 92 -4.08 -10.61 1.14
N VAL A 93 -4.75 -9.46 1.06
CA VAL A 93 -6.15 -9.31 1.43
C VAL A 93 -7.09 -10.05 0.46
N THR A 94 -6.82 -10.01 -0.84
CA THR A 94 -7.60 -10.76 -1.85
C THR A 94 -7.49 -12.27 -1.62
N GLN A 95 -6.30 -12.79 -1.35
CA GLN A 95 -6.09 -14.21 -1.05
C GLN A 95 -6.69 -14.62 0.29
N ALA A 96 -6.65 -13.74 1.31
CA ALA A 96 -7.33 -13.96 2.58
C ALA A 96 -8.84 -14.11 2.37
N ALA A 97 -9.43 -13.21 1.58
CA ALA A 97 -10.86 -13.29 1.24
C ALA A 97 -11.20 -14.60 0.51
N ALA A 98 -10.41 -15.00 -0.48
CA ALA A 98 -10.62 -16.25 -1.19
C ALA A 98 -10.57 -17.47 -0.26
N LYS A 99 -9.63 -17.50 0.72
CA LYS A 99 -9.56 -18.59 1.72
C LYS A 99 -10.83 -18.67 2.59
N ILE A 100 -11.38 -17.50 2.97
CA ILE A 100 -12.62 -17.43 3.74
C ILE A 100 -13.81 -17.86 2.87
N GLU A 101 -13.93 -17.36 1.64
CA GLU A 101 -15.04 -17.68 0.73
C GLU A 101 -15.18 -19.17 0.43
N ILE A 102 -14.06 -19.89 0.35
CA ILE A 102 -14.06 -21.35 0.10
C ILE A 102 -14.05 -22.19 1.38
N GLY A 103 -14.16 -21.57 2.56
CA GLY A 103 -14.25 -22.26 3.85
C GLY A 103 -12.92 -22.85 4.36
N LEU A 104 -11.76 -22.41 3.85
CA LEU A 104 -10.44 -22.82 4.36
C LEU A 104 -10.03 -22.04 5.62
N ALA A 105 -10.67 -20.93 5.90
CA ALA A 105 -10.40 -20.10 7.06
C ALA A 105 -11.67 -19.36 7.49
N GLU A 106 -11.79 -19.04 8.76
CA GLU A 106 -12.85 -18.18 9.31
C GLU A 106 -12.31 -16.81 9.74
N LEU A 107 -11.08 -16.75 10.26
CA LEU A 107 -10.42 -15.51 10.71
C LEU A 107 -9.00 -15.42 10.14
N VAL A 108 -8.71 -14.37 9.40
CA VAL A 108 -7.42 -14.13 8.76
C VAL A 108 -6.93 -12.71 9.05
N LEU A 109 -5.66 -12.57 9.40
CA LEU A 109 -4.99 -11.27 9.41
C LEU A 109 -4.24 -11.11 8.08
N ALA A 110 -4.50 -10.02 7.37
CA ALA A 110 -3.87 -9.76 6.08
C ALA A 110 -3.34 -8.33 5.98
N GLY A 111 -2.21 -8.13 5.32
CA GLY A 111 -1.59 -6.82 5.22
C GLY A 111 -0.16 -6.88 4.72
N GLY A 112 0.74 -6.18 5.41
CA GLY A 112 2.16 -6.21 5.05
C GLY A 112 3.07 -5.42 5.99
N LEU A 113 4.35 -5.59 5.77
CA LEU A 113 5.42 -5.01 6.56
C LEU A 113 6.60 -4.71 5.65
N GLU A 114 7.26 -3.57 5.84
CA GLU A 114 8.40 -3.18 5.04
C GLU A 114 9.40 -2.36 5.85
N SER A 115 10.70 -2.59 5.64
CA SER A 115 11.76 -1.72 6.15
C SER A 115 12.82 -1.55 5.06
N SER A 116 12.75 -0.43 4.37
CA SER A 116 13.79 -0.02 3.42
C SER A 116 15.10 0.36 4.14
N SER A 117 15.01 0.77 5.40
CA SER A 117 16.16 1.11 6.24
C SER A 117 17.00 -0.10 6.60
N THR A 118 16.39 -1.27 6.78
CA THR A 118 17.07 -2.50 7.21
C THR A 118 17.09 -3.59 6.15
N GLN A 119 16.71 -3.26 4.90
CA GLN A 119 16.76 -4.22 3.80
C GLN A 119 18.17 -4.75 3.58
N PRO A 120 18.34 -6.03 3.20
CA PRO A 120 19.67 -6.57 2.91
C PRO A 120 20.27 -5.95 1.67
N LEU A 121 21.57 -5.79 1.67
CA LEU A 121 22.34 -5.58 0.45
C LEU A 121 22.51 -6.95 -0.24
N ARG A 122 22.18 -7.02 -1.52
CA ARG A 122 22.17 -8.25 -2.30
C ARG A 122 23.32 -8.28 -3.29
N MET A 123 23.90 -9.46 -3.50
CA MET A 123 24.93 -9.73 -4.50
C MET A 123 24.58 -11.01 -5.22
N TRP A 124 24.84 -11.08 -6.54
CA TRP A 124 24.65 -12.31 -7.28
C TRP A 124 25.69 -13.36 -6.86
N ASN A 125 25.30 -14.62 -6.88
CA ASN A 125 26.21 -15.74 -6.72
C ASN A 125 27.21 -15.76 -7.91
N PRO A 126 28.48 -16.17 -7.72
CA PRO A 126 29.47 -16.25 -8.80
C PRO A 126 29.03 -17.06 -10.04
N ASN A 127 28.09 -17.98 -9.90
CA ASN A 127 27.54 -18.75 -11.02
C ASN A 127 26.42 -18.01 -11.78
N HIS A 128 25.99 -16.83 -11.32
CA HIS A 128 24.95 -16.08 -12.01
C HIS A 128 25.53 -15.30 -13.20
N PRO A 129 24.86 -15.27 -14.39
CA PRO A 129 25.38 -14.56 -15.57
C PRO A 129 25.73 -13.09 -15.34
N ASP A 130 25.02 -12.42 -14.42
CA ASP A 130 25.21 -11.01 -14.09
C ASP A 130 26.06 -10.81 -12.83
N TYR A 131 26.82 -11.82 -12.42
CA TYR A 131 27.74 -11.65 -11.31
C TYR A 131 28.86 -10.66 -11.67
N GLU A 132 29.02 -9.67 -10.83
CA GLU A 132 30.15 -8.77 -10.82
C GLU A 132 30.70 -8.74 -9.40
N LYS A 133 32.03 -8.94 -9.28
CA LYS A 133 32.68 -8.94 -7.97
C LYS A 133 32.44 -7.63 -7.24
N ASP A 134 32.09 -7.70 -5.95
CA ASP A 134 31.84 -6.55 -5.06
C ASP A 134 30.67 -5.65 -5.48
N LYS A 135 29.88 -6.04 -6.50
CA LYS A 135 28.70 -5.29 -6.91
C LYS A 135 27.47 -5.73 -6.10
N VAL A 136 26.95 -4.80 -5.31
CA VAL A 136 25.69 -4.96 -4.58
C VAL A 136 24.56 -4.24 -5.28
N TRP A 137 23.33 -4.68 -5.05
CA TRP A 137 22.13 -4.07 -5.58
C TRP A 137 21.01 -4.05 -4.51
N THR A 138 20.11 -3.07 -4.60
CA THR A 138 18.96 -2.89 -3.69
C THR A 138 17.64 -2.96 -4.43
N VAL A 139 17.62 -2.70 -5.74
CA VAL A 139 16.42 -2.75 -6.57
C VAL A 139 16.39 -4.06 -7.37
N ALA A 140 15.29 -4.79 -7.23
CA ALA A 140 15.07 -6.04 -7.96
C ALA A 140 14.87 -5.81 -9.47
N ARG A 141 14.99 -6.87 -10.26
CA ARG A 141 14.63 -6.86 -11.68
C ARG A 141 13.14 -7.05 -11.82
N PHE A 142 12.48 -6.14 -12.54
CA PHE A 142 11.04 -6.15 -12.73
C PHE A 142 10.61 -6.55 -14.15
N ALA A 143 11.53 -6.50 -15.11
CA ALA A 143 11.28 -6.90 -16.50
C ALA A 143 12.52 -7.49 -17.14
N PRO A 144 12.37 -8.41 -18.11
CA PRO A 144 13.49 -8.96 -18.85
C PRO A 144 14.30 -7.86 -19.55
N GLY A 145 15.64 -7.95 -19.46
CA GLY A 145 16.55 -6.98 -20.10
C GLY A 145 16.57 -5.57 -19.48
N GLN A 146 15.78 -5.33 -18.44
CA GLN A 146 15.74 -4.05 -17.74
C GLN A 146 16.36 -4.18 -16.34
N HIS A 147 17.42 -3.42 -16.12
CA HIS A 147 18.17 -3.42 -14.86
C HIS A 147 18.55 -1.99 -14.48
N GLY A 148 18.58 -1.70 -13.20
CA GLY A 148 19.11 -0.44 -12.69
C GLY A 148 18.34 0.10 -11.50
N GLU A 149 19.03 0.85 -10.67
CA GLU A 149 18.48 1.48 -9.47
C GLU A 149 17.40 2.52 -9.80
N GLN A 150 17.39 3.04 -11.05
CA GLN A 150 16.48 4.11 -11.48
C GLN A 150 15.29 3.63 -12.31
N ILE A 151 15.12 2.31 -12.50
CA ILE A 151 14.13 1.77 -13.44
C ILE A 151 12.69 2.23 -13.16
N MET A 152 12.34 2.46 -11.89
CA MET A 152 11.00 2.96 -11.52
C MET A 152 10.84 4.42 -11.86
N LEU A 153 11.88 5.23 -11.69
CA LEU A 153 11.90 6.64 -12.11
C LEU A 153 11.81 6.76 -13.64
N GLU A 154 12.57 5.94 -14.37
CA GLU A 154 12.51 5.86 -15.83
C GLU A 154 11.12 5.46 -16.33
N GLY A 155 10.46 4.51 -15.66
CA GLY A 155 9.10 4.11 -15.97
C GLY A 155 8.08 5.22 -15.75
N ALA A 156 8.21 5.98 -14.66
CA ALA A 156 7.35 7.12 -14.36
C ALA A 156 7.56 8.26 -15.36
N GLU A 157 8.82 8.58 -15.69
CA GLU A 157 9.19 9.57 -16.69
C GLU A 157 8.63 9.20 -18.07
N ARG A 158 8.84 7.96 -18.51
CA ARG A 158 8.29 7.44 -19.77
C ARG A 158 6.77 7.54 -19.81
N THR A 159 6.10 7.22 -18.69
CA THR A 159 4.64 7.36 -18.58
C THR A 159 4.23 8.82 -18.72
N ALA A 160 4.90 9.74 -18.03
CA ALA A 160 4.61 11.18 -18.14
C ALA A 160 4.76 11.69 -19.56
N ILE A 161 5.83 11.31 -20.25
CA ILE A 161 6.08 11.70 -21.67
C ILE A 161 4.98 11.11 -22.56
N SER A 162 4.71 9.81 -22.49
CA SER A 162 3.75 9.14 -23.39
C SER A 162 2.32 9.61 -23.21
N GLU A 163 1.94 9.99 -22.00
CA GLU A 163 0.60 10.48 -21.66
C GLU A 163 0.52 12.02 -21.65
N HIS A 164 1.59 12.72 -22.05
CA HIS A 164 1.67 14.18 -22.03
C HIS A 164 1.27 14.79 -20.69
N VAL A 165 1.74 14.19 -19.60
CA VAL A 165 1.51 14.68 -18.24
C VAL A 165 2.57 15.69 -17.88
N THR A 166 2.17 16.92 -17.61
CA THR A 166 3.10 18.02 -17.29
C THR A 166 3.54 17.99 -15.81
N LYS A 167 4.61 18.74 -15.52
CA LYS A 167 5.05 18.95 -14.14
C LYS A 167 3.98 19.68 -13.31
N GLU A 168 3.32 20.67 -13.90
CA GLU A 168 2.30 21.49 -13.24
C GLU A 168 1.09 20.66 -12.80
N GLU A 169 0.64 19.71 -13.64
CA GLU A 169 -0.42 18.78 -13.28
C GLU A 169 -0.01 17.90 -12.10
N GLN A 170 1.23 17.41 -12.09
CA GLN A 170 1.77 16.61 -10.99
C GLN A 170 1.94 17.43 -9.71
N ASP A 171 2.46 18.68 -9.82
CA ASP A 171 2.64 19.58 -8.69
C ASP A 171 1.32 19.87 -7.95
N PHE A 172 0.21 20.00 -8.69
CA PHE A 172 -1.13 20.13 -8.10
C PHE A 172 -1.42 18.96 -7.14
N TRP A 173 -1.21 17.72 -7.57
CA TRP A 173 -1.49 16.55 -6.75
C TRP A 173 -0.53 16.40 -5.56
N VAL A 174 0.72 16.79 -5.71
CA VAL A 174 1.68 16.86 -4.59
C VAL A 174 1.17 17.80 -3.49
N LEU A 175 0.72 19.00 -3.88
CA LEU A 175 0.17 19.98 -2.93
C LEU A 175 -1.09 19.45 -2.25
N GLU A 176 -2.02 18.87 -3.01
CA GLU A 176 -3.25 18.30 -2.48
C GLU A 176 -2.96 17.16 -1.49
N SER A 177 -2.07 16.22 -1.85
CA SER A 177 -1.72 15.10 -0.99
C SER A 177 -1.15 15.57 0.36
N HIS A 178 -0.18 16.49 0.33
CA HIS A 178 0.40 17.04 1.56
C HIS A 178 -0.56 17.91 2.37
N HIS A 179 -1.39 18.72 1.72
CA HIS A 179 -2.38 19.55 2.39
C HIS A 179 -3.42 18.70 3.12
N ARG A 180 -3.98 17.69 2.44
CA ARG A 180 -4.96 16.76 3.02
C ARG A 180 -4.35 15.95 4.16
N ALA A 181 -3.13 15.45 4.00
CA ALA A 181 -2.44 14.69 5.03
C ALA A 181 -2.11 15.56 6.27
N ALA A 182 -1.65 16.79 6.07
CA ALA A 182 -1.37 17.72 7.15
C ALA A 182 -2.63 18.06 7.96
N LYS A 183 -3.75 18.31 7.27
CA LYS A 183 -5.06 18.53 7.90
C LYS A 183 -5.50 17.29 8.69
N ALA A 184 -5.45 16.11 8.08
CA ALA A 184 -5.83 14.86 8.74
C ALA A 184 -4.98 14.58 9.98
N ALA A 185 -3.68 14.85 9.94
CA ALA A 185 -2.78 14.71 11.09
C ALA A 185 -3.10 15.73 12.19
N GLN A 186 -3.36 17.00 11.85
CA GLN A 186 -3.69 18.06 12.80
C GLN A 186 -5.01 17.77 13.51
N GLU A 187 -6.02 17.26 12.79
CA GLU A 187 -7.36 16.95 13.32
C GLU A 187 -7.44 15.56 13.96
N GLY A 188 -6.35 14.75 13.88
CA GLY A 188 -6.30 13.40 14.44
C GLY A 188 -7.23 12.40 13.77
N LEU A 189 -7.62 12.62 12.50
CA LEU A 189 -8.65 11.84 11.79
C LEU A 189 -8.30 10.35 11.60
N LEU A 190 -7.00 10.00 11.66
CA LEU A 190 -6.49 8.64 11.50
C LEU A 190 -5.90 8.08 12.80
N SER A 191 -6.02 8.77 13.93
CA SER A 191 -5.36 8.40 15.19
C SER A 191 -5.81 7.03 15.74
N ASP A 192 -7.04 6.65 15.48
CA ASP A 192 -7.66 5.40 15.94
C ASP A 192 -7.16 4.15 15.19
N ILE A 193 -6.48 4.34 14.05
CA ILE A 193 -5.88 3.25 13.28
C ILE A 193 -4.34 3.20 13.38
N GLN A 194 -3.73 4.11 14.13
CA GLN A 194 -2.29 4.25 14.29
C GLN A 194 -1.78 3.58 15.57
N VAL A 195 -0.61 2.96 15.49
CA VAL A 195 0.10 2.41 16.66
C VAL A 195 1.53 2.92 16.68
N SER A 196 1.99 3.33 17.88
CA SER A 196 3.38 3.71 18.11
C SER A 196 4.27 2.49 18.13
N VAL A 197 5.34 2.52 17.36
CA VAL A 197 6.42 1.52 17.36
C VAL A 197 7.71 2.25 17.65
N ALA A 198 8.53 1.73 18.54
CA ALA A 198 9.82 2.32 18.93
C ALA A 198 9.73 3.82 19.30
N GLY A 199 8.61 4.25 19.93
CA GLY A 199 8.39 5.63 20.34
C GLY A 199 7.92 6.58 19.24
N SER A 200 7.57 6.06 18.04
CA SER A 200 7.02 6.89 16.95
C SER A 200 5.69 7.56 17.35
N CYS A 201 5.49 8.79 16.90
CA CYS A 201 4.30 9.57 17.24
C CYS A 201 3.74 10.40 16.06
N LYS A 202 4.34 10.29 14.87
CA LYS A 202 3.91 11.00 13.65
C LYS A 202 4.44 10.33 12.40
N ASP A 203 3.73 10.51 11.30
CA ASP A 203 4.20 10.16 9.96
C ASP A 203 5.25 11.18 9.49
N GLU A 204 6.47 10.73 9.14
CA GLU A 204 7.60 11.62 8.88
C GLU A 204 7.56 12.30 7.50
N GLY A 205 6.80 11.73 6.55
CA GLY A 205 6.72 12.22 5.18
C GLY A 205 5.92 13.51 5.03
N ILE A 206 4.95 13.76 5.93
CA ILE A 206 4.01 14.89 5.80
C ILE A 206 4.74 16.23 5.91
N ARG A 207 4.55 17.09 4.92
CA ARG A 207 5.13 18.43 4.86
C ARG A 207 4.04 19.48 4.78
N ALA A 208 3.61 20.01 5.92
CA ALA A 208 2.59 21.08 5.99
C ALA A 208 3.02 22.38 5.26
N SER A 209 4.33 22.59 5.04
CA SER A 209 4.90 23.73 4.33
C SER A 209 5.18 23.45 2.85
N MET A 210 4.65 22.35 2.27
CA MET A 210 4.80 22.08 0.84
C MET A 210 4.21 23.26 0.04
N SER A 211 4.93 23.71 -0.98
CA SER A 211 4.53 24.87 -1.76
C SER A 211 5.11 24.81 -3.18
N GLN A 212 4.44 25.48 -4.13
CA GLN A 212 4.93 25.60 -5.51
C GLN A 212 6.36 26.15 -5.55
N LYS A 213 6.65 27.20 -4.78
CA LYS A 213 7.99 27.79 -4.67
C LYS A 213 9.08 26.79 -4.25
N LEU A 214 8.75 25.81 -3.42
CA LEU A 214 9.67 24.73 -3.07
C LEU A 214 9.88 23.77 -4.25
N MET A 215 8.79 23.34 -4.89
CA MET A 215 8.82 22.41 -6.00
C MET A 215 9.52 22.96 -7.25
N ASP A 216 9.38 24.24 -7.52
CA ASP A 216 10.06 24.94 -8.65
C ASP A 216 11.59 24.93 -8.56
N ARG A 217 12.13 24.67 -7.36
CA ARG A 217 13.56 24.60 -7.10
C ARG A 217 14.15 23.20 -7.20
N LEU A 218 13.29 22.19 -7.27
CA LEU A 218 13.73 20.81 -7.30
C LEU A 218 14.21 20.43 -8.72
N PRO A 219 15.42 19.86 -8.84
CA PRO A 219 15.87 19.32 -10.11
C PRO A 219 15.09 18.05 -10.47
N TYR A 220 15.06 17.74 -11.75
CA TYR A 220 14.62 16.42 -12.19
C TYR A 220 15.56 15.33 -11.68
N LEU A 221 15.00 14.16 -11.35
CA LEU A 221 15.77 13.05 -10.77
C LEU A 221 16.61 12.32 -11.82
N LEU A 222 16.17 12.33 -13.07
CA LEU A 222 16.92 11.72 -14.17
C LEU A 222 17.68 12.78 -14.98
N PRO A 223 18.89 12.48 -15.49
CA PRO A 223 19.59 13.35 -16.44
C PRO A 223 18.74 13.59 -17.70
N GLY A 224 18.47 14.85 -18.04
CA GLY A 224 17.58 15.20 -19.13
C GLY A 224 16.10 14.89 -18.88
N GLY A 225 15.72 14.72 -17.62
CA GLY A 225 14.34 14.43 -17.22
C GLY A 225 13.34 15.49 -17.65
N TYR A 226 12.09 15.07 -17.80
CA TYR A 226 10.99 15.90 -18.29
C TYR A 226 10.07 16.37 -17.17
N ALA A 227 9.70 15.47 -16.23
CA ALA A 227 8.63 15.76 -15.28
C ALA A 227 8.87 15.23 -13.86
N ILE A 228 9.74 14.24 -13.64
CA ILE A 228 9.87 13.56 -12.35
C ILE A 228 10.96 14.22 -11.48
N ASN A 229 10.56 14.63 -10.27
CA ASN A 229 11.43 15.24 -9.26
C ASN A 229 11.18 14.63 -7.87
N ALA A 230 11.90 15.08 -6.85
CA ALA A 230 11.81 14.54 -5.49
C ALA A 230 10.50 14.87 -4.75
N ALA A 231 9.64 15.74 -5.27
CA ALA A 231 8.35 16.04 -4.69
C ALA A 231 7.25 15.13 -5.25
N ASN A 232 7.31 14.78 -6.55
CA ASN A 232 6.29 14.02 -7.25
C ASN A 232 6.61 12.52 -7.43
N ALA A 233 7.70 12.06 -6.80
CA ALA A 233 8.06 10.66 -6.63
C ALA A 233 8.10 10.34 -5.14
N CYS A 234 7.43 9.25 -4.71
CA CYS A 234 7.51 8.84 -3.31
C CYS A 234 8.94 8.42 -2.95
N LEU A 235 9.35 8.74 -1.75
CA LEU A 235 10.61 8.26 -1.19
C LEU A 235 10.47 6.80 -0.71
N MET A 236 11.59 6.17 -0.33
CA MET A 236 11.58 4.88 0.35
C MET A 236 11.19 5.04 1.82
N HIS A 237 10.32 4.18 2.32
CA HIS A 237 9.75 4.27 3.65
C HIS A 237 9.72 2.93 4.37
N ASP A 238 9.57 3.02 5.69
CA ASP A 238 9.41 1.91 6.61
C ASP A 238 8.02 1.97 7.23
N GLY A 239 7.36 0.83 7.38
CA GLY A 239 6.05 0.76 8.01
C GLY A 239 5.41 -0.61 7.90
N ALA A 240 4.33 -0.80 8.64
CA ALA A 240 3.51 -1.99 8.59
C ALA A 240 2.03 -1.65 8.73
N ALA A 241 1.16 -2.44 8.12
CA ALA A 241 -0.27 -2.35 8.26
C ALA A 241 -0.91 -3.73 8.10
N PHE A 242 -1.86 -4.06 8.96
CA PHE A 242 -2.63 -5.29 8.89
C PHE A 242 -4.11 -5.01 9.15
N VAL A 243 -4.97 -5.73 8.45
CA VAL A 243 -6.42 -5.76 8.62
C VAL A 243 -6.87 -7.14 9.07
N ALA A 244 -7.96 -7.20 9.84
CA ALA A 244 -8.60 -8.44 10.22
C ALA A 244 -9.80 -8.70 9.31
N LEU A 245 -9.84 -9.91 8.71
CA LEU A 245 -10.94 -10.39 7.90
C LEU A 245 -11.54 -11.62 8.56
N CYS A 246 -12.86 -11.74 8.49
CA CYS A 246 -13.51 -12.97 8.93
C CYS A 246 -14.72 -13.31 8.05
N SER A 247 -15.18 -14.57 8.18
CA SER A 247 -16.45 -14.97 7.61
C SER A 247 -17.61 -14.24 8.33
N GLU A 248 -18.73 -14.04 7.63
CA GLU A 248 -19.92 -13.46 8.24
C GLU A 248 -20.42 -14.33 9.41
N GLU A 249 -20.29 -15.64 9.29
CA GLU A 249 -20.68 -16.59 10.35
C GLU A 249 -19.81 -16.44 11.60
N TYR A 250 -18.47 -16.42 11.45
CA TYR A 250 -17.54 -16.16 12.56
C TYR A 250 -17.85 -14.81 13.22
N GLY A 251 -18.03 -13.76 12.44
CA GLY A 251 -18.33 -12.43 12.94
C GLY A 251 -19.61 -12.39 13.77
N LYS A 252 -20.69 -13.02 13.30
CA LYS A 252 -21.96 -13.13 14.04
C LYS A 252 -21.80 -13.94 15.34
N ARG A 253 -21.10 -15.07 15.28
CA ARG A 253 -20.87 -15.95 16.43
C ARG A 253 -20.10 -15.25 17.55
N HIS A 254 -19.19 -14.34 17.18
CA HIS A 254 -18.36 -13.57 18.11
C HIS A 254 -18.85 -12.14 18.37
N ASN A 255 -20.05 -11.77 17.89
CA ASN A 255 -20.63 -10.43 18.02
C ASN A 255 -19.71 -9.31 17.51
N LEU A 256 -18.96 -9.58 16.42
CA LEU A 256 -18.10 -8.59 15.78
C LEU A 256 -18.92 -7.70 14.84
N ILE A 257 -18.49 -6.44 14.70
CA ILE A 257 -19.12 -5.46 13.80
C ILE A 257 -18.18 -5.24 12.62
N PRO A 258 -18.59 -5.53 11.38
CA PRO A 258 -17.76 -5.24 10.22
C PRO A 258 -17.70 -3.73 9.94
N ALA A 259 -16.51 -3.23 9.62
CA ALA A 259 -16.35 -1.89 9.04
C ALA A 259 -16.80 -1.87 7.56
N ALA A 260 -16.58 -2.98 6.84
CA ALA A 260 -17.02 -3.17 5.46
C ALA A 260 -17.09 -4.67 5.10
N VAL A 261 -17.68 -4.95 3.93
CA VAL A 261 -17.66 -6.25 3.27
C VAL A 261 -16.72 -6.13 2.06
N LEU A 262 -15.79 -7.07 1.90
CA LEU A 262 -15.01 -7.17 0.68
C LEU A 262 -15.89 -7.77 -0.42
N ARG A 263 -16.09 -7.03 -1.51
CA ARG A 263 -16.97 -7.43 -2.62
C ARG A 263 -16.21 -8.07 -3.77
N PHE A 264 -15.03 -7.55 -4.07
CA PHE A 264 -14.23 -8.05 -5.17
C PHE A 264 -12.76 -7.60 -5.05
N GLY A 265 -11.85 -8.48 -5.43
CA GLY A 265 -10.43 -8.19 -5.59
C GLY A 265 -9.98 -8.56 -7.01
N THR A 266 -9.06 -7.82 -7.60
CA THR A 266 -8.55 -8.10 -8.94
C THR A 266 -7.11 -7.62 -9.10
N ALA A 267 -6.41 -8.27 -10.04
CA ALA A 267 -5.11 -7.80 -10.53
C ALA A 267 -5.11 -7.75 -12.07
N VAL A 268 -4.25 -6.92 -12.64
CA VAL A 268 -4.02 -6.77 -14.08
C VAL A 268 -2.52 -6.82 -14.37
N GLY A 269 -2.16 -7.27 -15.57
CA GLY A 269 -0.85 -7.05 -16.15
C GLY A 269 -0.92 -5.93 -17.20
N GLY A 270 0.15 -5.18 -17.33
CA GLY A 270 0.33 -4.13 -18.33
C GLY A 270 1.80 -4.03 -18.76
N ASP A 271 2.17 -2.93 -19.41
CA ASP A 271 3.55 -2.70 -19.83
C ASP A 271 4.45 -2.50 -18.59
N PRO A 272 5.47 -3.37 -18.37
CA PRO A 272 6.37 -3.26 -17.23
C PRO A 272 7.20 -1.96 -17.23
N LEU A 273 7.35 -1.32 -18.39
CA LEU A 273 8.09 -0.06 -18.53
C LEU A 273 7.22 1.18 -18.30
N MET A 274 5.90 0.99 -18.11
CA MET A 274 4.92 2.05 -17.83
C MET A 274 3.99 1.62 -16.68
N SER A 275 4.56 1.02 -15.64
CA SER A 275 3.83 0.52 -14.46
C SER A 275 2.81 1.51 -13.86
N PRO A 276 3.04 2.85 -13.80
CA PRO A 276 2.06 3.81 -13.26
C PRO A 276 0.65 3.70 -13.85
N LYS A 277 0.51 3.30 -15.11
CA LYS A 277 -0.80 3.14 -15.79
C LYS A 277 -1.65 2.01 -15.18
N THR A 278 -1.03 1.04 -14.54
CA THR A 278 -1.73 -0.19 -14.12
C THR A 278 -2.69 0.02 -12.95
N ALA A 279 -2.56 1.10 -12.18
CA ALA A 279 -3.55 1.44 -11.15
C ALA A 279 -4.91 1.75 -11.77
N VAL A 280 -4.95 2.59 -12.80
CA VAL A 280 -6.17 2.93 -13.56
C VAL A 280 -6.74 1.68 -14.21
N LEU A 281 -5.92 0.89 -14.89
CA LEU A 281 -6.36 -0.37 -15.53
C LEU A 281 -6.98 -1.35 -14.53
N ALA A 282 -6.48 -1.41 -13.30
CA ALA A 282 -7.02 -2.26 -12.26
C ALA A 282 -8.42 -1.77 -11.80
N VAL A 283 -8.60 -0.45 -11.64
CA VAL A 283 -9.90 0.15 -11.32
C VAL A 283 -10.90 -0.09 -12.45
N GLU A 284 -10.54 0.15 -13.70
CA GLU A 284 -11.40 -0.11 -14.87
C GLU A 284 -11.86 -1.57 -14.95
N LYS A 285 -10.91 -2.51 -14.76
CA LYS A 285 -11.22 -3.95 -14.74
C LYS A 285 -12.19 -4.29 -13.62
N LEU A 286 -11.97 -3.73 -12.42
CA LEU A 286 -12.81 -3.96 -11.25
C LEU A 286 -14.23 -3.42 -11.48
N LEU A 287 -14.39 -2.20 -11.97
CA LEU A 287 -15.69 -1.60 -12.32
C LEU A 287 -16.41 -2.45 -13.37
N LYS A 288 -15.72 -2.86 -14.44
CA LYS A 288 -16.29 -3.75 -15.46
C LYS A 288 -16.76 -5.09 -14.90
N LYS A 289 -16.01 -5.68 -13.95
CA LYS A 289 -16.36 -6.98 -13.35
C LYS A 289 -17.53 -6.89 -12.37
N THR A 290 -17.64 -5.78 -11.67
CA THR A 290 -18.71 -5.57 -10.67
C THR A 290 -19.97 -4.95 -11.24
N GLY A 291 -19.91 -4.40 -12.45
CA GLY A 291 -21.01 -3.67 -13.10
C GLY A 291 -21.26 -2.28 -12.51
N LEU A 292 -20.39 -1.81 -11.61
CA LEU A 292 -20.45 -0.45 -11.09
C LEU A 292 -19.89 0.54 -12.10
N ILE A 293 -20.46 1.74 -12.13
CA ILE A 293 -19.86 2.92 -12.75
C ILE A 293 -19.12 3.74 -11.70
N TYR A 294 -18.08 4.46 -12.10
CA TYR A 294 -17.21 5.19 -11.15
C TYR A 294 -17.96 6.24 -10.32
N ASP A 295 -19.06 6.83 -10.86
CA ASP A 295 -19.91 7.79 -10.13
C ASP A 295 -20.63 7.18 -8.92
N GLN A 296 -20.80 5.86 -8.88
CA GLN A 296 -21.40 5.14 -7.76
C GLN A 296 -20.40 4.84 -6.63
N VAL A 297 -19.12 5.16 -6.84
CA VAL A 297 -18.06 4.95 -5.85
C VAL A 297 -17.87 6.22 -5.03
N ASP A 298 -17.99 6.11 -3.72
CA ASP A 298 -17.97 7.24 -2.79
C ASP A 298 -16.58 7.65 -2.35
N ALA A 299 -15.60 6.72 -2.42
CA ALA A 299 -14.22 6.98 -2.06
C ALA A 299 -13.25 6.11 -2.88
N PHE A 300 -12.13 6.71 -3.27
CA PHE A 300 -11.00 6.05 -3.91
C PHE A 300 -9.74 6.31 -3.10
N GLU A 301 -8.98 5.26 -2.82
CA GLU A 301 -7.65 5.36 -2.24
C GLU A 301 -6.66 4.68 -3.19
N VAL A 302 -5.89 5.47 -3.89
CA VAL A 302 -4.94 5.01 -4.91
C VAL A 302 -3.52 5.31 -4.45
N ASN A 303 -2.62 4.34 -4.62
CA ASN A 303 -1.24 4.50 -4.18
C ASN A 303 -0.49 5.51 -5.06
N GLU A 304 -0.14 6.65 -4.50
CA GLU A 304 0.61 7.74 -5.15
C GLU A 304 2.12 7.45 -5.17
N ALA A 305 2.54 6.33 -5.77
CA ALA A 305 3.97 6.07 -5.91
C ALA A 305 4.69 7.17 -6.72
N PHE A 306 3.97 7.75 -7.66
CA PHE A 306 4.35 8.92 -8.47
C PHE A 306 3.09 9.74 -8.77
N ALA A 307 3.18 11.06 -8.73
CA ALA A 307 2.04 11.94 -9.00
C ALA A 307 1.45 11.78 -10.43
N VAL A 308 2.19 11.21 -11.35
CA VAL A 308 1.64 10.83 -12.66
C VAL A 308 0.46 9.87 -12.56
N ILE A 309 0.41 9.03 -11.53
CA ILE A 309 -0.74 8.12 -11.27
C ILE A 309 -2.00 8.93 -10.98
N ASP A 310 -1.87 9.97 -10.17
CA ASP A 310 -2.99 10.84 -9.78
C ASP A 310 -3.57 11.58 -10.99
N VAL A 311 -2.69 12.09 -11.84
CA VAL A 311 -3.10 12.75 -13.08
C VAL A 311 -3.83 11.78 -14.01
N LEU A 312 -3.30 10.56 -14.18
CA LEU A 312 -3.94 9.55 -15.01
C LEU A 312 -5.31 9.13 -14.44
N PHE A 313 -5.41 9.03 -13.11
CA PHE A 313 -6.68 8.75 -12.44
C PHE A 313 -7.71 9.86 -12.67
N ASP A 314 -7.33 11.12 -12.47
CA ASP A 314 -8.21 12.28 -12.65
C ASP A 314 -8.73 12.40 -14.10
N ARG A 315 -7.87 12.05 -15.08
CA ARG A 315 -8.24 12.02 -16.50
C ARG A 315 -9.17 10.86 -16.85
N ALA A 316 -8.97 9.69 -16.24
CA ALA A 316 -9.79 8.49 -16.47
C ALA A 316 -11.16 8.58 -15.77
N PHE A 317 -11.22 9.23 -14.59
CA PHE A 317 -12.42 9.33 -13.75
C PHE A 317 -12.68 10.79 -13.37
N PRO A 318 -13.12 11.63 -14.34
CA PRO A 318 -13.29 13.06 -14.11
C PRO A 318 -14.36 13.35 -13.06
N GLY A 319 -14.12 14.38 -12.25
CA GLY A 319 -15.04 14.79 -11.19
C GLY A 319 -14.88 14.05 -9.86
N MET A 320 -13.92 13.12 -9.75
CA MET A 320 -13.72 12.30 -8.54
C MET A 320 -12.74 12.90 -7.52
N ARG A 321 -12.18 14.08 -7.75
CA ARG A 321 -11.14 14.71 -6.89
C ARG A 321 -11.48 14.74 -5.41
N GLU A 322 -12.73 15.07 -5.05
CA GLU A 322 -13.17 15.14 -3.66
C GLU A 322 -13.39 13.75 -3.03
N ARG A 323 -13.46 12.71 -3.85
CA ARG A 323 -13.58 11.32 -3.43
C ARG A 323 -12.25 10.57 -3.45
N TYR A 324 -11.20 11.20 -3.95
CA TYR A 324 -9.87 10.63 -4.16
C TYR A 324 -8.93 11.00 -3.03
N ASN A 325 -8.28 9.99 -2.40
CA ASN A 325 -7.26 10.16 -1.35
C ASN A 325 -7.62 11.28 -0.35
N ARG A 326 -8.80 11.17 0.28
CA ARG A 326 -9.39 12.25 1.10
C ARG A 326 -8.49 12.75 2.21
N PHE A 327 -7.65 11.90 2.75
CA PHE A 327 -6.71 12.24 3.81
C PHE A 327 -5.27 12.43 3.31
N GLY A 328 -5.08 12.56 1.99
CA GLY A 328 -3.77 12.50 1.35
C GLY A 328 -3.29 11.07 1.14
N GLY A 329 -2.27 10.87 0.32
CA GLY A 329 -1.76 9.56 -0.07
C GLY A 329 -0.25 9.42 0.11
N ALA A 330 0.35 8.51 -0.67
CA ALA A 330 1.74 8.09 -0.48
C ALA A 330 2.78 9.20 -0.75
N LEU A 331 2.46 10.22 -1.54
CA LEU A 331 3.35 11.38 -1.73
C LEU A 331 3.59 12.11 -0.41
N ALA A 332 2.57 12.16 0.46
CA ALA A 332 2.66 12.80 1.76
C ALA A 332 3.04 11.83 2.88
N TYR A 333 2.36 10.69 3.00
CA TYR A 333 2.63 9.74 4.08
C TYR A 333 3.89 8.92 3.84
N GLY A 334 4.13 8.52 2.59
CA GLY A 334 5.18 7.59 2.21
C GLY A 334 4.66 6.24 1.72
N HIS A 335 5.58 5.43 1.20
CA HIS A 335 5.25 4.19 0.51
C HIS A 335 6.12 3.02 1.01
N PRO A 336 5.76 2.38 2.14
CA PRO A 336 6.34 1.10 2.54
C PRO A 336 5.76 -0.01 1.65
N TYR A 337 6.46 -0.38 0.59
CA TYR A 337 5.99 -1.16 -0.58
C TYR A 337 5.03 -2.31 -0.24
N GLY A 338 5.54 -3.29 0.53
CA GLY A 338 4.77 -4.47 0.88
C GLY A 338 3.57 -4.22 1.81
N ALA A 339 3.53 -3.07 2.51
CA ALA A 339 2.47 -2.72 3.45
C ALA A 339 1.42 -1.76 2.86
N SER A 340 1.74 -1.04 1.78
CA SER A 340 0.94 0.09 1.28
C SER A 340 -0.50 -0.28 0.95
N GLY A 341 -0.77 -1.47 0.39
CA GLY A 341 -2.13 -1.89 0.10
C GLY A 341 -3.04 -1.96 1.34
N ALA A 342 -2.52 -2.37 2.49
CA ALA A 342 -3.27 -2.38 3.73
C ALA A 342 -3.46 -0.97 4.31
N LEU A 343 -2.49 -0.07 4.12
CA LEU A 343 -2.64 1.36 4.44
C LEU A 343 -3.80 1.96 3.66
N LEU A 344 -3.87 1.71 2.35
CA LEU A 344 -4.98 2.17 1.50
C LEU A 344 -6.34 1.66 2.00
N ILE A 345 -6.44 0.39 2.38
CA ILE A 345 -7.69 -0.18 2.92
C ILE A 345 -8.09 0.56 4.21
N LEU A 346 -7.16 0.80 5.13
CA LEU A 346 -7.45 1.50 6.37
C LEU A 346 -7.89 2.95 6.12
N HIS A 347 -7.23 3.66 5.21
CA HIS A 347 -7.61 5.01 4.81
C HIS A 347 -8.98 5.00 4.11
N LEU A 348 -9.25 4.01 3.23
CA LEU A 348 -10.55 3.87 2.57
C LEU A 348 -11.69 3.67 3.55
N LEU A 349 -11.51 2.83 4.57
CA LEU A 349 -12.52 2.64 5.61
C LEU A 349 -12.83 3.97 6.33
N LYS A 350 -11.79 4.76 6.64
CA LYS A 350 -11.94 6.09 7.25
C LYS A 350 -12.58 7.10 6.29
N SER A 351 -12.24 7.04 4.99
CA SER A 351 -12.84 7.87 3.95
C SER A 351 -14.34 7.61 3.82
N LEU A 352 -14.74 6.34 3.76
CA LEU A 352 -16.14 5.92 3.72
C LEU A 352 -16.90 6.31 5.00
N GLU A 353 -16.27 6.16 6.17
CA GLU A 353 -16.84 6.60 7.44
C GLU A 353 -17.10 8.11 7.44
N SER A 354 -16.11 8.91 7.03
CA SER A 354 -16.16 10.37 7.07
C SER A 354 -17.21 10.97 6.13
N CYS A 355 -17.49 10.33 4.98
CA CYS A 355 -18.49 10.82 4.03
C CYS A 355 -19.84 10.10 4.10
N GLY A 356 -20.00 9.12 5.00
CA GLY A 356 -21.19 8.27 5.03
C GLY A 356 -21.34 7.41 3.76
N GLY A 357 -20.25 7.20 3.03
CA GLY A 357 -20.23 6.49 1.74
C GLY A 357 -20.47 4.99 1.88
N HIS A 358 -20.88 4.37 0.77
CA HIS A 358 -21.21 2.95 0.68
C HIS A 358 -20.16 2.15 -0.06
N TYR A 359 -19.77 2.56 -1.26
CA TYR A 359 -18.75 1.87 -2.05
C TYR A 359 -17.42 2.60 -2.04
N GLY A 360 -16.33 1.84 -1.86
CA GLY A 360 -14.98 2.36 -1.94
C GLY A 360 -14.04 1.43 -2.69
N ILE A 361 -13.07 2.00 -3.41
CA ILE A 361 -12.07 1.27 -4.17
C ILE A 361 -10.67 1.66 -3.70
N CYS A 362 -9.84 0.64 -3.39
CA CYS A 362 -8.39 0.79 -3.29
C CYS A 362 -7.73 0.32 -4.57
N ALA A 363 -6.67 1.01 -5.02
CA ALA A 363 -5.84 0.53 -6.13
C ALA A 363 -4.37 0.88 -5.95
N ALA A 364 -3.50 0.03 -6.48
CA ALA A 364 -2.05 0.25 -6.52
C ALA A 364 -1.47 -0.20 -7.86
N ALA A 365 -0.58 0.61 -8.41
CA ALA A 365 0.36 0.19 -9.45
C ALA A 365 1.57 -0.43 -8.78
N ALA A 366 2.13 -1.46 -9.38
CA ALA A 366 3.30 -2.18 -8.88
C ALA A 366 4.36 -2.34 -9.97
N ALA A 367 5.61 -2.42 -9.55
CA ALA A 367 6.73 -2.69 -10.45
C ALA A 367 6.50 -3.97 -11.27
N GLY A 368 7.01 -3.99 -12.51
CA GLY A 368 6.78 -5.09 -13.44
C GLY A 368 5.47 -4.98 -14.23
N GLY A 369 4.80 -3.81 -14.21
CA GLY A 369 3.57 -3.59 -14.96
C GLY A 369 2.36 -4.30 -14.36
N ILE A 370 2.27 -4.39 -13.04
CA ILE A 370 1.15 -5.03 -12.35
C ILE A 370 0.29 -3.95 -11.68
N GLY A 371 -1.04 -4.12 -11.73
CA GLY A 371 -1.99 -3.32 -10.99
C GLY A 371 -2.91 -4.20 -10.15
N SER A 372 -3.26 -3.75 -8.95
CA SER A 372 -4.21 -4.44 -8.07
C SER A 372 -5.29 -3.48 -7.61
N ALA A 373 -6.53 -3.97 -7.48
CA ALA A 373 -7.64 -3.19 -6.94
C ALA A 373 -8.60 -4.04 -6.10
N ILE A 374 -9.20 -3.43 -5.09
CA ILE A 374 -10.20 -4.05 -4.20
C ILE A 374 -11.41 -3.13 -4.08
N LEU A 375 -12.62 -3.71 -4.14
CA LEU A 375 -13.90 -3.05 -3.86
C LEU A 375 -14.38 -3.42 -2.47
N LEU A 376 -14.65 -2.42 -1.66
CA LEU A 376 -15.30 -2.53 -0.36
C LEU A 376 -16.71 -1.95 -0.40
N GLU A 377 -17.60 -2.59 0.34
CA GLU A 377 -18.97 -2.10 0.60
C GLU A 377 -19.12 -1.88 2.11
N ARG A 378 -19.29 -0.61 2.53
CA ARG A 378 -19.59 -0.25 3.91
C ARG A 378 -21.08 -0.49 4.19
N ARG A 379 -21.39 -1.00 5.38
CA ARG A 379 -22.76 -1.23 5.86
C ARG A 379 -23.23 -0.12 6.78
#